data_11a0c33364e115d6f16421abe28aae6f
#
_entry.id   11a0c33364e115d6f16421abe28aae6f
#
_cell.length_a   1.000
_cell.length_b   1.000
_cell.length_c   1.000
_cell.angle_alpha   90.00
_cell.angle_beta   90.00
_cell.angle_gamma   90.00
#
_symmetry.space_group_name_H-M   'P 1'
#
loop_
_entity.id
_entity.type
_entity.pdbx_description
1 polymer ?
#
loop_
_entity_poly.entity_id
_entity_poly.type
_entity_poly.pdbx_seq_one_letter_code
_entity_poly.pdbx_strand_id
1 'polypeptide(L)'
;MTTNYPLAVQKMFATVPALLTVTPIFKLTVTMVVKAAHVSRGSFYSHFQDIYDFIHAFEHALIEQATVSKQVLNQGIQAALVHPDLHNAYPTYLELTTNINTQLASFQALLGPHGDPQFLDQLQAGLIDNLLATTEQAPLNHQYFQSIPADYAMPIYFSGVLTIIQHWLTKPHPEPPEVVANIIVQSRYTAAYHLFSDRPLGDDNN
;
A
#
# COMPACT_ATOMS: atom_id res chain seq x y z
N MET A 1 7.40 9.45 -7.05
CA MET A 1 6.97 10.52 -6.11
C MET A 1 6.04 11.44 -6.86
N THR A 2 4.90 11.67 -6.28
CA THR A 2 3.86 12.51 -6.85
C THR A 2 4.45 13.85 -7.30
N THR A 3 4.22 14.18 -8.55
CA THR A 3 4.62 15.44 -9.22
C THR A 3 4.07 16.70 -8.52
N ASN A 4 3.37 16.55 -7.41
CA ASN A 4 2.66 17.61 -6.70
C ASN A 4 3.51 18.34 -5.63
N TYR A 5 4.70 17.83 -5.29
CA TYR A 5 5.58 18.47 -4.31
C TYR A 5 6.65 19.34 -4.96
N PRO A 6 7.05 20.48 -4.34
CA PRO A 6 8.17 21.29 -4.81
C PRO A 6 9.46 20.45 -4.94
N LEU A 7 10.34 20.81 -5.88
CA LEU A 7 11.57 20.07 -6.16
C LEU A 7 12.45 19.86 -4.90
N ALA A 8 12.48 20.85 -4.00
CA ALA A 8 13.23 20.74 -2.75
C ALA A 8 12.67 19.63 -1.85
N VAL A 9 11.33 19.49 -1.76
CA VAL A 9 10.66 18.44 -1.00
C VAL A 9 10.91 17.08 -1.62
N GLN A 10 10.80 16.96 -2.94
CA GLN A 10 11.11 15.72 -3.66
C GLN A 10 12.55 15.24 -3.39
N LYS A 11 13.52 16.18 -3.40
CA LYS A 11 14.92 15.87 -3.07
C LYS A 11 15.06 15.36 -1.63
N MET A 12 14.37 15.99 -0.68
CA MET A 12 14.39 15.56 0.72
C MET A 12 13.76 14.17 0.90
N PHE A 13 12.60 13.93 0.32
CA PHE A 13 11.94 12.62 0.36
C PHE A 13 12.81 11.51 -0.24
N ALA A 14 13.49 11.78 -1.35
CA ALA A 14 14.37 10.81 -1.99
C ALA A 14 15.57 10.36 -1.11
N THR A 15 15.92 11.10 -0.06
CA THR A 15 17.02 10.73 0.84
C THR A 15 16.59 9.77 1.94
N VAL A 16 15.30 9.71 2.26
CA VAL A 16 14.79 8.95 3.43
C VAL A 16 15.16 7.46 3.36
N PRO A 17 14.98 6.75 2.23
CA PRO A 17 15.37 5.33 2.16
C PRO A 17 16.83 5.07 2.54
N ALA A 18 17.74 5.88 2.02
CA ALA A 18 19.17 5.76 2.34
C ALA A 18 19.49 6.09 3.80
N LEU A 19 18.83 7.10 4.37
CA LEU A 19 18.99 7.46 5.79
C LEU A 19 18.51 6.35 6.71
N LEU A 20 17.40 5.70 6.38
CA LEU A 20 16.83 4.61 7.18
C LEU A 20 17.63 3.29 7.10
N THR A 21 18.60 3.17 6.20
CA THR A 21 19.51 1.99 6.21
C THR A 21 20.38 1.95 7.47
N VAL A 22 20.69 3.11 8.06
CA VAL A 22 21.65 3.23 9.17
C VAL A 22 21.07 3.98 10.39
N THR A 23 19.94 4.65 10.24
CA THR A 23 19.37 5.50 11.30
C THR A 23 17.91 5.18 11.50
N PRO A 24 17.48 4.78 12.71
CA PRO A 24 16.06 4.63 13.01
C PRO A 24 15.28 5.93 12.78
N ILE A 25 14.04 5.82 12.28
CA ILE A 25 13.21 6.97 11.89
C ILE A 25 13.05 7.99 13.01
N PHE A 26 12.88 7.54 14.27
CA PHE A 26 12.75 8.42 15.45
C PHE A 26 14.05 9.15 15.84
N LYS A 27 15.19 8.81 15.22
CA LYS A 27 16.49 9.49 15.36
C LYS A 27 16.83 10.39 14.17
N LEU A 28 15.99 10.45 13.16
CA LEU A 28 16.19 11.38 12.05
C LEU A 28 16.17 12.83 12.56
N THR A 29 17.01 13.65 11.95
CA THR A 29 17.07 15.09 12.25
C THR A 29 17.00 15.90 10.96
N VAL A 30 16.52 17.15 11.08
CA VAL A 30 16.52 18.12 9.99
C VAL A 30 17.91 18.24 9.36
N THR A 31 18.96 18.25 10.19
CA THR A 31 20.35 18.37 9.70
C THR A 31 20.75 17.20 8.79
N MET A 32 20.34 15.97 9.12
CA MET A 32 20.64 14.80 8.31
C MET A 32 19.94 14.89 6.96
N VAL A 33 18.64 15.22 6.96
CA VAL A 33 17.82 15.33 5.74
C VAL A 33 18.36 16.42 4.81
N VAL A 34 18.57 17.65 5.31
CA VAL A 34 19.00 18.76 4.46
C VAL A 34 20.42 18.56 3.91
N LYS A 35 21.30 17.94 4.70
CA LYS A 35 22.66 17.58 4.26
C LYS A 35 22.62 16.52 3.15
N ALA A 36 21.82 15.46 3.33
CA ALA A 36 21.68 14.39 2.34
C ALA A 36 21.01 14.87 1.06
N ALA A 37 20.02 15.75 1.17
CA ALA A 37 19.27 16.32 0.03
C ALA A 37 19.99 17.47 -0.67
N HIS A 38 21.12 17.96 -0.12
CA HIS A 38 21.83 19.17 -0.59
C HIS A 38 20.92 20.38 -0.69
N VAL A 39 20.06 20.60 0.32
CA VAL A 39 19.20 21.77 0.44
C VAL A 39 19.53 22.60 1.70
N SER A 40 19.07 23.86 1.75
CA SER A 40 19.28 24.68 2.95
C SER A 40 18.27 24.37 4.04
N ARG A 41 18.62 24.67 5.30
CA ARG A 41 17.66 24.63 6.43
C ARG A 41 16.47 25.57 6.21
N GLY A 42 16.70 26.74 5.59
CA GLY A 42 15.61 27.67 5.23
C GLY A 42 14.62 27.03 4.26
N SER A 43 15.12 26.25 3.27
CA SER A 43 14.25 25.49 2.36
C SER A 43 13.47 24.40 3.09
N PHE A 44 14.03 23.76 4.10
CA PHE A 44 13.29 22.79 4.93
C PHE A 44 12.15 23.49 5.68
N TYR A 45 12.45 24.54 6.44
CA TYR A 45 11.49 25.24 7.28
C TYR A 45 10.46 26.08 6.49
N SER A 46 10.65 26.27 5.19
CA SER A 46 9.61 26.84 4.33
C SER A 46 8.48 25.85 3.98
N HIS A 47 8.69 24.54 4.25
CA HIS A 47 7.73 23.48 3.94
C HIS A 47 7.28 22.67 5.15
N PHE A 48 8.12 22.54 6.17
CA PHE A 48 7.88 21.70 7.34
C PHE A 48 8.21 22.45 8.63
N GLN A 49 7.39 22.24 9.67
CA GLN A 49 7.59 22.86 10.97
C GLN A 49 8.79 22.23 11.70
N ASP A 50 8.89 20.90 11.62
CA ASP A 50 9.93 20.12 12.26
C ASP A 50 10.16 18.78 11.53
N ILE A 51 10.98 17.92 12.11
CA ILE A 51 11.30 16.60 11.53
C ILE A 51 10.09 15.66 11.53
N TYR A 52 9.19 15.79 12.52
CA TYR A 52 8.01 14.92 12.61
C TYR A 52 6.99 15.30 11.54
N ASP A 53 6.76 16.58 11.31
CA ASP A 53 5.93 17.07 10.21
C ASP A 53 6.47 16.61 8.86
N PHE A 54 7.79 16.62 8.65
CA PHE A 54 8.43 16.06 7.46
C PHE A 54 8.20 14.55 7.30
N ILE A 55 8.34 13.77 8.38
CA ILE A 55 8.13 12.31 8.37
C ILE A 55 6.68 12.02 8.00
N HIS A 56 5.72 12.64 8.68
CA HIS A 56 4.30 12.46 8.37
C HIS A 56 3.95 12.84 6.93
N ALA A 57 4.50 13.94 6.41
CA ALA A 57 4.29 14.32 5.00
C ALA A 57 4.88 13.29 4.03
N PHE A 58 6.03 12.70 4.35
CA PHE A 58 6.64 11.64 3.55
C PHE A 58 5.79 10.36 3.55
N GLU A 59 5.34 9.91 4.72
CA GLU A 59 4.47 8.74 4.87
C GLU A 59 3.14 8.93 4.15
N HIS A 60 2.50 10.08 4.33
CA HIS A 60 1.27 10.44 3.64
C HIS A 60 1.44 10.43 2.11
N ALA A 61 2.54 10.98 1.60
CA ALA A 61 2.83 10.99 0.16
C ALA A 61 2.98 9.56 -0.40
N LEU A 62 3.53 8.62 0.37
CA LEU A 62 3.63 7.21 -0.04
C LEU A 62 2.28 6.50 0.01
N ILE A 63 1.46 6.77 1.02
CA ILE A 63 0.10 6.23 1.12
C ILE A 63 -0.75 6.73 -0.05
N GLU A 64 -0.71 8.03 -0.36
CA GLU A 64 -1.37 8.58 -1.56
C GLU A 64 -0.87 7.93 -2.85
N GLN A 65 0.45 7.67 -2.96
CA GLN A 65 1.02 7.00 -4.12
C GLN A 65 0.54 5.56 -4.27
N ALA A 66 0.28 4.85 -3.17
CA ALA A 66 -0.24 3.48 -3.17
C ALA A 66 -1.72 3.41 -3.56
N THR A 67 -2.49 4.51 -3.47
CA THR A 67 -3.92 4.49 -3.76
C THR A 67 -4.22 4.06 -5.20
N VAL A 68 -5.31 3.36 -5.37
CA VAL A 68 -5.82 2.94 -6.68
C VAL A 68 -6.76 4.02 -7.22
N SER A 69 -6.70 4.27 -8.52
CA SER A 69 -7.55 5.27 -9.16
C SER A 69 -9.05 4.93 -9.01
N LYS A 70 -9.87 5.97 -8.82
CA LYS A 70 -11.33 5.81 -8.69
C LYS A 70 -11.94 5.04 -9.86
N GLN A 71 -11.39 5.22 -11.06
CA GLN A 71 -11.88 4.53 -12.25
C GLN A 71 -11.67 3.01 -12.14
N VAL A 72 -10.48 2.55 -11.78
CA VAL A 72 -10.15 1.13 -11.67
C VAL A 72 -10.88 0.49 -10.49
N LEU A 73 -10.96 1.18 -9.34
CA LEU A 73 -11.75 0.72 -8.21
C LEU A 73 -13.23 0.52 -8.57
N ASN A 74 -13.86 1.52 -9.22
CA ASN A 74 -15.26 1.41 -9.63
C ASN A 74 -15.48 0.28 -10.64
N GLN A 75 -14.59 0.12 -11.62
CA GLN A 75 -14.66 -0.99 -12.58
C GLN A 75 -14.58 -2.35 -11.88
N GLY A 76 -13.63 -2.52 -10.95
CA GLY A 76 -13.47 -3.74 -10.16
C GLY A 76 -14.70 -4.06 -9.32
N ILE A 77 -15.27 -3.05 -8.64
CA ILE A 77 -16.48 -3.20 -7.82
C ILE A 77 -17.67 -3.60 -8.70
N GLN A 78 -17.91 -2.89 -9.81
CA GLN A 78 -19.04 -3.18 -10.71
C GLN A 78 -18.91 -4.57 -11.33
N ALA A 79 -17.72 -4.96 -11.75
CA ALA A 79 -17.47 -6.27 -12.31
C ALA A 79 -17.70 -7.40 -11.27
N ALA A 80 -17.28 -7.20 -10.03
CA ALA A 80 -17.52 -8.14 -8.93
C ALA A 80 -19.02 -8.30 -8.58
N LEU A 81 -19.83 -7.26 -8.80
CA LEU A 81 -21.27 -7.29 -8.60
C LEU A 81 -22.02 -8.12 -9.65
N VAL A 82 -21.54 -8.08 -10.89
CA VAL A 82 -22.21 -8.75 -12.00
C VAL A 82 -21.79 -10.23 -12.10
N HIS A 83 -20.52 -10.48 -11.97
CA HIS A 83 -19.95 -11.83 -11.95
C HIS A 83 -18.75 -11.87 -11.00
N PRO A 84 -18.82 -12.57 -9.87
CA PRO A 84 -17.68 -12.78 -8.99
C PRO A 84 -16.66 -13.69 -9.68
N ASP A 85 -15.83 -13.10 -10.54
CA ASP A 85 -14.72 -13.77 -11.22
C ASP A 85 -13.38 -13.23 -10.65
N LEU A 86 -12.44 -14.15 -10.48
CA LEU A 86 -11.05 -13.89 -10.09
C LEU A 86 -10.41 -12.76 -10.90
N HIS A 87 -10.68 -12.72 -12.20
CA HIS A 87 -10.05 -11.78 -13.12
C HIS A 87 -10.52 -10.34 -12.94
N ASN A 88 -11.70 -10.12 -12.37
CA ASN A 88 -12.29 -8.79 -12.21
C ASN A 88 -11.53 -7.92 -11.21
N ALA A 89 -10.89 -8.51 -10.20
CA ALA A 89 -10.11 -7.79 -9.18
C ALA A 89 -8.65 -7.54 -9.61
N TYR A 90 -8.16 -8.25 -10.63
CA TYR A 90 -6.75 -8.18 -11.04
C TYR A 90 -6.28 -6.75 -11.39
N PRO A 91 -7.02 -5.94 -12.19
CA PRO A 91 -6.59 -4.57 -12.50
C PRO A 91 -6.39 -3.70 -11.26
N THR A 92 -7.24 -3.87 -10.23
CA THR A 92 -7.13 -3.14 -8.96
C THR A 92 -5.84 -3.47 -8.23
N TYR A 93 -5.52 -4.76 -8.12
CA TYR A 93 -4.29 -5.18 -7.44
C TYR A 93 -3.04 -4.92 -8.26
N LEU A 94 -3.14 -4.96 -9.59
CA LEU A 94 -2.05 -4.59 -10.48
C LEU A 94 -1.71 -3.10 -10.33
N GLU A 95 -2.70 -2.22 -10.30
CA GLU A 95 -2.46 -0.79 -10.08
C GLU A 95 -1.86 -0.55 -8.69
N LEU A 96 -2.40 -1.16 -7.64
CA LEU A 96 -1.87 -1.07 -6.28
C LEU A 96 -0.40 -1.48 -6.20
N THR A 97 -0.07 -2.67 -6.70
CA THR A 97 1.32 -3.19 -6.64
C THR A 97 2.26 -2.41 -7.54
N THR A 98 1.81 -1.93 -8.70
CA THR A 98 2.58 -1.06 -9.58
C THR A 98 2.87 0.28 -8.90
N ASN A 99 1.88 0.90 -8.27
CA ASN A 99 2.03 2.16 -7.55
C ASN A 99 3.05 2.02 -6.41
N ILE A 100 2.95 0.98 -5.60
CA ILE A 100 3.92 0.67 -4.54
C ILE A 100 5.32 0.46 -5.14
N ASN A 101 5.44 -0.28 -6.23
CA ASN A 101 6.72 -0.58 -6.87
C ASN A 101 7.44 0.67 -7.38
N THR A 102 6.72 1.72 -7.79
CA THR A 102 7.34 3.00 -8.21
C THR A 102 8.16 3.65 -7.08
N GLN A 103 7.88 3.32 -5.83
CA GLN A 103 8.54 3.82 -4.62
C GLN A 103 9.05 2.67 -3.73
N LEU A 104 9.41 1.54 -4.33
CA LEU A 104 9.77 0.30 -3.66
C LEU A 104 10.76 0.51 -2.50
N ALA A 105 11.86 1.25 -2.74
CA ALA A 105 12.88 1.51 -1.73
C ALA A 105 12.33 2.29 -0.52
N SER A 106 11.38 3.20 -0.74
CA SER A 106 10.74 3.99 0.33
C SER A 106 9.83 3.12 1.20
N PHE A 107 9.01 2.28 0.57
CA PHE A 107 8.16 1.33 1.28
C PHE A 107 8.99 0.30 2.07
N GLN A 108 10.04 -0.26 1.45
CA GLN A 108 10.95 -1.19 2.12
C GLN A 108 11.65 -0.54 3.33
N ALA A 109 12.06 0.72 3.20
CA ALA A 109 12.71 1.45 4.28
C ALA A 109 11.78 1.70 5.47
N LEU A 110 10.51 2.11 5.22
CA LEU A 110 9.52 2.35 6.27
C LEU A 110 9.04 1.07 6.95
N LEU A 111 8.92 -0.03 6.21
CA LEU A 111 8.55 -1.34 6.76
C LEU A 111 9.75 -2.13 7.33
N GLY A 112 10.96 -1.61 7.14
CA GLY A 112 12.20 -2.21 7.61
C GLY A 112 12.47 -1.97 9.09
N PRO A 113 13.57 -2.51 9.63
CA PRO A 113 13.87 -2.48 11.06
C PRO A 113 14.14 -1.07 11.62
N HIS A 114 14.44 -0.10 10.78
CA HIS A 114 14.66 1.30 11.14
C HIS A 114 13.48 2.21 10.77
N GLY A 115 12.43 1.66 10.16
CA GLY A 115 11.25 2.39 9.72
C GLY A 115 10.28 2.73 10.85
N ASP A 116 9.04 3.06 10.47
CA ASP A 116 7.97 3.33 11.42
C ASP A 116 7.14 2.06 11.67
N PRO A 117 7.10 1.54 12.90
CA PRO A 117 6.26 0.40 13.25
C PRO A 117 4.76 0.61 12.97
N GLN A 118 4.29 1.86 12.92
CA GLN A 118 2.89 2.21 12.67
C GLN A 118 2.57 2.38 11.18
N PHE A 119 3.57 2.42 10.30
CA PHE A 119 3.36 2.72 8.89
C PHE A 119 2.43 1.70 8.18
N LEU A 120 2.49 0.42 8.56
CA LEU A 120 1.61 -0.59 7.99
C LEU A 120 0.14 -0.34 8.32
N ASP A 121 -0.16 0.06 9.57
CA ASP A 121 -1.51 0.40 10.01
C ASP A 121 -2.01 1.68 9.32
N GLN A 122 -1.13 2.67 9.15
CA GLN A 122 -1.45 3.90 8.41
C GLN A 122 -1.72 3.60 6.92
N LEU A 123 -0.92 2.74 6.29
CA LEU A 123 -1.16 2.29 4.92
C LEU A 123 -2.51 1.59 4.79
N GLN A 124 -2.85 0.70 5.75
CA GLN A 124 -4.15 0.05 5.79
C GLN A 124 -5.29 1.07 5.85
N ALA A 125 -5.21 2.01 6.79
CA ALA A 125 -6.23 3.05 6.94
C ALA A 125 -6.39 3.86 5.63
N GLY A 126 -5.30 4.30 5.02
CA GLY A 126 -5.33 5.06 3.77
C GLY A 126 -5.92 4.28 2.59
N LEU A 127 -5.66 2.97 2.48
CA LEU A 127 -6.28 2.13 1.45
C LEU A 127 -7.78 1.91 1.70
N ILE A 128 -8.19 1.77 2.97
CA ILE A 128 -9.62 1.72 3.34
C ILE A 128 -10.32 3.03 2.98
N ASP A 129 -9.73 4.17 3.34
CA ASP A 129 -10.28 5.50 3.02
C ASP A 129 -10.38 5.71 1.52
N ASN A 130 -9.39 5.28 0.74
CA ASN A 130 -9.43 5.32 -0.73
C ASN A 130 -10.60 4.49 -1.29
N LEU A 131 -10.83 3.30 -0.76
CA LEU A 131 -11.96 2.47 -1.15
C LEU A 131 -13.30 3.13 -0.77
N LEU A 132 -13.45 3.57 0.49
CA LEU A 132 -14.68 4.18 0.98
C LEU A 132 -15.03 5.46 0.22
N ALA A 133 -14.06 6.34 -0.03
CA ALA A 133 -14.25 7.56 -0.82
C ALA A 133 -14.69 7.29 -2.27
N THR A 134 -14.42 6.10 -2.78
CA THR A 134 -14.87 5.67 -4.11
C THR A 134 -16.27 5.08 -4.07
N THR A 135 -16.64 4.42 -2.98
CA THR A 135 -17.90 3.70 -2.82
C THR A 135 -19.06 4.56 -2.26
N GLU A 136 -18.83 5.84 -1.93
CA GLU A 136 -19.92 6.76 -1.53
C GLU A 136 -21.04 6.85 -2.56
N GLN A 137 -20.76 6.59 -3.84
CA GLN A 137 -21.74 6.54 -4.94
C GLN A 137 -22.35 5.14 -5.15
N ALA A 138 -21.75 4.11 -4.59
CA ALA A 138 -22.26 2.73 -4.57
C ALA A 138 -22.10 2.21 -3.14
N PRO A 139 -23.11 2.40 -2.27
CA PRO A 139 -22.96 2.01 -0.87
C PRO A 139 -22.55 0.53 -0.80
N LEU A 140 -21.40 0.27 -0.17
CA LEU A 140 -21.02 -1.05 0.32
C LEU A 140 -22.01 -1.39 1.46
N ASN A 141 -23.28 -1.50 1.09
CA ASN A 141 -24.34 -1.88 2.01
C ASN A 141 -24.25 -3.39 2.25
N HIS A 142 -25.07 -3.86 3.17
CA HIS A 142 -25.13 -5.25 3.65
C HIS A 142 -25.11 -6.36 2.57
N GLN A 143 -25.29 -6.03 1.29
CA GLN A 143 -25.23 -7.00 0.18
C GLN A 143 -23.83 -7.56 -0.09
N TYR A 144 -22.76 -6.84 0.27
CA TYR A 144 -21.39 -7.31 0.06
C TYR A 144 -20.87 -8.22 1.18
N PHE A 145 -21.47 -8.12 2.36
CA PHE A 145 -21.04 -8.85 3.56
C PHE A 145 -22.18 -9.63 4.19
N GLN A 146 -22.91 -10.41 3.38
CA GLN A 146 -24.15 -11.07 3.78
C GLN A 146 -24.03 -11.98 5.03
N SER A 147 -22.85 -12.47 5.35
CA SER A 147 -22.63 -13.41 6.45
C SER A 147 -21.67 -12.92 7.54
N ILE A 148 -20.98 -11.78 7.34
CA ILE A 148 -20.00 -11.24 8.27
C ILE A 148 -20.32 -9.75 8.52
N PRO A 149 -20.41 -9.29 9.79
CA PRO A 149 -20.57 -7.86 10.08
C PRO A 149 -19.45 -7.01 9.45
N ALA A 150 -19.81 -5.81 8.96
CA ALA A 150 -18.91 -4.96 8.17
C ALA A 150 -17.64 -4.55 8.93
N ASP A 151 -17.74 -4.38 10.26
CA ASP A 151 -16.61 -4.09 11.16
C ASP A 151 -15.55 -5.21 11.22
N TYR A 152 -15.97 -6.47 10.98
CA TYR A 152 -15.06 -7.61 10.81
C TYR A 152 -14.62 -7.80 9.36
N ALA A 153 -15.53 -7.58 8.41
CA ALA A 153 -15.29 -7.88 7.01
C ALA A 153 -14.15 -7.03 6.41
N MET A 154 -14.11 -5.73 6.72
CA MET A 154 -13.08 -4.82 6.21
C MET A 154 -11.67 -5.17 6.72
N PRO A 155 -11.41 -5.36 8.03
CA PRO A 155 -10.12 -5.85 8.51
C PRO A 155 -9.70 -7.20 7.89
N ILE A 156 -10.63 -8.16 7.78
CA ILE A 156 -10.35 -9.47 7.17
C ILE A 156 -9.95 -9.29 5.69
N TYR A 157 -10.68 -8.44 4.97
CA TYR A 157 -10.38 -8.18 3.56
C TYR A 157 -8.99 -7.58 3.37
N PHE A 158 -8.64 -6.53 4.10
CA PHE A 158 -7.38 -5.82 3.93
C PHE A 158 -6.19 -6.54 4.55
N SER A 159 -6.35 -7.24 5.68
CA SER A 159 -5.23 -7.93 6.34
C SER A 159 -4.53 -8.94 5.43
N GLY A 160 -5.29 -9.71 4.64
CA GLY A 160 -4.71 -10.65 3.69
C GLY A 160 -3.90 -9.96 2.58
N VAL A 161 -4.41 -8.85 2.03
CA VAL A 161 -3.68 -8.07 1.01
C VAL A 161 -2.38 -7.50 1.60
N LEU A 162 -2.48 -6.88 2.77
CA LEU A 162 -1.32 -6.24 3.42
C LEU A 162 -0.28 -7.25 3.88
N THR A 163 -0.69 -8.44 4.34
CA THR A 163 0.24 -9.52 4.67
C THR A 163 1.06 -9.93 3.44
N ILE A 164 0.43 -10.04 2.27
CA ILE A 164 1.14 -10.37 1.02
C ILE A 164 2.06 -9.22 0.62
N ILE A 165 1.61 -7.96 0.68
CA ILE A 165 2.40 -6.77 0.38
C ILE A 165 3.60 -6.69 1.32
N GLN A 166 3.41 -6.83 2.62
CA GLN A 166 4.49 -6.80 3.60
C GLN A 166 5.52 -7.89 3.33
N HIS A 167 5.07 -9.13 3.08
CA HIS A 167 5.97 -10.22 2.73
C HIS A 167 6.75 -9.93 1.45
N TRP A 168 6.09 -9.41 0.41
CA TRP A 168 6.71 -9.01 -0.84
C TRP A 168 7.82 -7.97 -0.63
N LEU A 169 7.52 -6.92 0.14
CA LEU A 169 8.44 -5.81 0.39
C LEU A 169 9.62 -6.18 1.30
N THR A 170 9.51 -7.25 2.09
CA THR A 170 10.62 -7.74 2.93
C THR A 170 11.60 -8.65 2.20
N LYS A 171 11.30 -9.04 0.95
CA LYS A 171 12.20 -9.89 0.17
C LYS A 171 13.42 -9.11 -0.35
N PRO A 172 14.61 -9.72 -0.37
CA PRO A 172 15.79 -9.13 -1.00
C PRO A 172 15.64 -8.90 -2.51
N HIS A 173 14.88 -9.79 -3.17
CA HIS A 173 14.57 -9.73 -4.60
C HIS A 173 13.04 -9.87 -4.76
N PRO A 174 12.29 -8.77 -4.62
CA PRO A 174 10.84 -8.79 -4.77
C PRO A 174 10.43 -9.20 -6.19
N GLU A 175 9.36 -9.95 -6.29
CA GLU A 175 8.75 -10.30 -7.57
C GLU A 175 8.22 -9.06 -8.31
N PRO A 176 8.05 -9.14 -9.65
CA PRO A 176 7.37 -8.11 -10.41
C PRO A 176 5.94 -7.86 -9.90
N PRO A 177 5.43 -6.62 -9.99
CA PRO A 177 4.08 -6.25 -9.52
C PRO A 177 2.97 -7.17 -10.04
N GLU A 178 3.07 -7.61 -11.29
CA GLU A 178 2.08 -8.48 -11.95
C GLU A 178 1.97 -9.84 -11.26
N VAL A 179 3.09 -10.38 -10.79
CA VAL A 179 3.15 -11.65 -10.07
C VAL A 179 2.46 -11.50 -8.72
N VAL A 180 2.76 -10.41 -8.00
CA VAL A 180 2.19 -10.14 -6.68
C VAL A 180 0.69 -9.84 -6.77
N ALA A 181 0.27 -9.07 -7.77
CA ALA A 181 -1.15 -8.83 -8.05
C ALA A 181 -1.90 -10.16 -8.26
N ASN A 182 -1.33 -11.08 -9.01
CA ASN A 182 -1.92 -12.41 -9.23
C ASN A 182 -1.98 -13.25 -7.95
N ILE A 183 -0.93 -13.22 -7.12
CA ILE A 183 -0.93 -13.89 -5.80
C ILE A 183 -2.05 -13.34 -4.93
N ILE A 184 -2.23 -12.01 -4.88
CA ILE A 184 -3.31 -11.38 -4.12
C ILE A 184 -4.67 -11.85 -4.63
N VAL A 185 -4.89 -11.83 -5.95
CA VAL A 185 -6.14 -12.32 -6.55
C VAL A 185 -6.42 -13.76 -6.16
N GLN A 186 -5.46 -14.65 -6.38
CA GLN A 186 -5.62 -16.07 -6.07
C GLN A 186 -5.92 -16.31 -4.59
N SER A 187 -5.23 -15.59 -3.68
CA SER A 187 -5.44 -15.73 -2.24
C SER A 187 -6.88 -15.41 -1.80
N ARG A 188 -7.64 -14.64 -2.58
CA ARG A 188 -9.03 -14.25 -2.27
C ARG A 188 -10.03 -15.37 -2.50
N TYR A 189 -9.71 -16.30 -3.39
CA TYR A 189 -10.61 -17.34 -3.82
C TYR A 189 -10.14 -18.74 -3.40
N THR A 190 -8.93 -18.82 -2.84
CA THR A 190 -8.40 -20.09 -2.31
C THR A 190 -8.80 -20.21 -0.85
N ALA A 191 -9.62 -21.19 -0.52
CA ALA A 191 -9.92 -21.50 0.87
C ALA A 191 -8.64 -21.92 1.60
N ALA A 192 -8.51 -21.55 2.88
CA ALA A 192 -7.28 -21.76 3.65
C ALA A 192 -6.79 -23.23 3.62
N TYR A 193 -7.68 -24.19 3.61
CA TYR A 193 -7.31 -25.61 3.55
C TYR A 193 -6.70 -26.04 2.20
N HIS A 194 -7.01 -25.32 1.10
CA HIS A 194 -6.41 -25.59 -0.20
C HIS A 194 -4.98 -25.04 -0.34
N LEU A 195 -4.57 -24.11 0.53
CA LEU A 195 -3.19 -23.63 0.54
C LEU A 195 -2.19 -24.71 0.96
N PHE A 196 -2.68 -25.77 1.64
CA PHE A 196 -1.87 -26.86 2.18
C PHE A 196 -2.17 -28.21 1.51
N SER A 197 -3.00 -28.23 0.48
CA SER A 197 -3.34 -29.47 -0.23
C SER A 197 -2.57 -29.56 -1.55
N ASP A 198 -1.99 -30.72 -1.84
CA ASP A 198 -1.33 -31.01 -3.12
C ASP A 198 -2.33 -31.18 -4.29
N ARG A 199 -3.63 -30.97 -4.07
CA ARG A 199 -4.65 -31.09 -5.11
C ARG A 199 -4.77 -29.78 -5.88
N PRO A 200 -4.61 -29.80 -7.23
CA PRO A 200 -4.94 -28.66 -8.07
C PRO A 200 -6.45 -28.34 -7.97
N LEU A 201 -6.79 -27.04 -7.97
CA LEU A 201 -8.16 -26.53 -8.03
C LEU A 201 -8.78 -27.03 -9.35
N GLY A 202 -9.74 -27.94 -9.31
CA GLY A 202 -10.48 -28.34 -10.50
C GLY A 202 -10.97 -29.80 -10.59
N ASP A 203 -10.67 -30.65 -9.63
CA ASP A 203 -11.06 -32.08 -9.71
C ASP A 203 -12.34 -32.46 -8.89
N ASP A 204 -13.19 -31.50 -8.55
CA ASP A 204 -14.47 -31.78 -7.88
C ASP A 204 -15.62 -31.97 -8.88
N ASN A 205 -15.37 -32.66 -9.99
CA ASN A 205 -16.42 -33.22 -10.85
C ASN A 205 -16.39 -34.74 -10.77
N ASN A 206 -17.08 -35.29 -9.76
CA ASN A 206 -17.62 -36.65 -9.83
C ASN A 206 -18.94 -36.71 -9.05
#